data_0b43917c3c94f2f61574cd870202737e
#
_entry.id   0b43917c3c94f2f61574cd870202737e
#
_cell.length_a   1.000
_cell.length_b   1.000
_cell.length_c   1.000
_cell.angle_alpha   90.00
_cell.angle_beta   90.00
_cell.angle_gamma   90.00
#
_symmetry.space_group_name_H-M   'P 1'
#
loop_
_entity.id
_entity.type
_entity.pdbx_description
1 polymer ?
#
loop_
_entity_poly.entity_id
_entity_poly.type
_entity_poly.pdbx_seq_one_letter_code
_entity_poly.pdbx_strand_id
1 'polypeptide(L)'
;MRDHKNFWDRNAGRYDRFMRKDRAAYDEMYELIRPVVRHKTVLELAAGTGLIAKHIVNAAAHIEATDASAEMVAEAKRDNHSAKLHFSVQDMFRLPYANQS
;
A
#
# COMPACT_ATOMS: atom_id res chain seq x y z
N MET A 1 -8.18 -14.11 -13.38
CA MET A 1 -7.76 -13.77 -12.04
C MET A 1 -6.29 -14.04 -11.87
N ARG A 2 -5.88 -15.21 -12.16
CA ARG A 2 -4.48 -15.57 -12.11
C ARG A 2 -3.64 -14.69 -13.03
N ASP A 3 -4.18 -14.38 -14.22
CA ASP A 3 -3.48 -13.54 -15.17
C ASP A 3 -3.37 -12.10 -14.69
N HIS A 4 -4.37 -11.67 -13.94
CA HIS A 4 -4.37 -10.33 -13.35
C HIS A 4 -3.21 -10.18 -12.36
N LYS A 5 -3.02 -11.17 -11.51
CA LYS A 5 -1.93 -11.16 -10.56
C LYS A 5 -0.57 -11.16 -11.27
N ASN A 6 -0.43 -12.00 -12.32
CA ASN A 6 0.81 -12.07 -13.08
C ASN A 6 1.12 -10.73 -13.76
N PHE A 7 0.08 -10.04 -14.24
CA PHE A 7 0.26 -8.73 -14.84
C PHE A 7 0.89 -7.77 -13.85
N TRP A 8 0.33 -7.70 -12.64
CA TRP A 8 0.84 -6.79 -11.62
C TRP A 8 2.24 -7.15 -11.18
N ASP A 9 2.54 -8.45 -11.06
CA ASP A 9 3.88 -8.90 -10.71
C ASP A 9 4.92 -8.39 -11.72
N ARG A 10 4.60 -8.51 -13.01
CA ARG A 10 5.54 -8.12 -14.05
C ARG A 10 5.69 -6.61 -14.19
N ASN A 11 4.72 -5.86 -13.73
CA ASN A 11 4.68 -4.43 -13.95
C ASN A 11 4.87 -3.60 -12.68
N ALA A 12 5.32 -4.21 -11.60
CA ALA A 12 5.44 -3.53 -10.32
C ALA A 12 6.30 -2.26 -10.41
N GLY A 13 7.49 -2.35 -10.99
CA GLY A 13 8.37 -1.20 -11.11
C GLY A 13 7.83 -0.13 -12.03
N ARG A 14 7.17 -0.55 -13.12
CA ARG A 14 6.59 0.41 -14.06
C ARG A 14 5.42 1.15 -13.43
N TYR A 15 4.62 0.43 -12.65
CA TYR A 15 3.50 1.02 -11.95
C TYR A 15 3.98 2.09 -10.97
N ASP A 16 5.02 1.79 -10.24
CA ASP A 16 5.57 2.73 -9.26
C ASP A 16 6.06 4.01 -9.96
N ARG A 17 6.75 3.85 -11.08
CA ARG A 17 7.20 5.01 -11.84
C ARG A 17 6.04 5.85 -12.37
N PHE A 18 4.99 5.18 -12.82
CA PHE A 18 3.80 5.87 -13.31
C PHE A 18 3.18 6.71 -12.21
N MET A 19 3.06 6.13 -11.02
CA MET A 19 2.48 6.82 -9.88
C MET A 19 3.27 8.07 -9.52
N ARG A 20 4.57 8.03 -9.68
CA ARG A 20 5.42 9.17 -9.32
C ARG A 20 5.33 10.34 -10.28
N LYS A 21 4.85 10.12 -11.48
CA LYS A 21 4.77 11.19 -12.47
C LYS A 21 3.76 12.26 -12.10
N ASP A 22 2.74 11.89 -11.33
CA ASP A 22 1.69 12.84 -10.96
C ASP A 22 1.84 13.25 -9.50
N ARG A 23 3.04 13.72 -9.19
CA ARG A 23 3.43 13.97 -7.82
C ARG A 23 2.55 15.01 -7.12
N ALA A 24 2.23 16.09 -7.83
CA ALA A 24 1.47 17.17 -7.21
C ALA A 24 0.08 16.70 -6.78
N ALA A 25 -0.57 15.90 -7.61
CA ALA A 25 -1.89 15.37 -7.28
C ALA A 25 -1.82 14.42 -6.09
N TYR A 26 -0.78 13.60 -6.03
CA TYR A 26 -0.60 12.67 -4.93
C TYR A 26 -0.28 13.40 -3.63
N ASP A 27 0.54 14.44 -3.70
CA ASP A 27 0.85 15.23 -2.51
C ASP A 27 -0.41 15.85 -1.93
N GLU A 28 -1.29 16.34 -2.78
CA GLU A 28 -2.56 16.91 -2.33
C GLU A 28 -3.43 15.83 -1.69
N MET A 29 -3.45 14.65 -2.27
CA MET A 29 -4.21 13.53 -1.71
C MET A 29 -3.69 13.15 -0.32
N TYR A 30 -2.37 13.12 -0.15
CA TYR A 30 -1.79 12.80 1.16
C TYR A 30 -2.22 13.82 2.21
N GLU A 31 -2.26 15.09 1.85
CA GLU A 31 -2.70 16.12 2.78
C GLU A 31 -4.14 15.91 3.23
N LEU A 32 -4.98 15.40 2.32
CA LEU A 32 -6.36 15.13 2.65
C LEU A 32 -6.51 13.88 3.53
N ILE A 33 -5.66 12.89 3.30
CA ILE A 33 -5.76 11.61 4.01
C ILE A 33 -5.17 11.68 5.42
N ARG A 34 -4.09 12.41 5.61
CA ARG A 34 -3.39 12.42 6.89
C ARG A 34 -4.29 12.71 8.10
N PRO A 35 -5.15 13.73 8.04
CA PRO A 35 -6.02 13.98 9.20
C PRO A 35 -6.99 12.84 9.46
N VAL A 36 -7.41 12.15 8.40
CA VAL A 36 -8.37 11.04 8.53
C VAL A 36 -7.76 9.86 9.25
N VAL A 37 -6.49 9.55 8.96
CA VAL A 37 -5.83 8.38 9.53
C VAL A 37 -5.06 8.68 10.81
N ARG A 38 -5.05 9.92 11.25
CA ARG A 38 -4.23 10.35 12.38
C ARG A 38 -4.51 9.49 13.62
N HIS A 39 -3.46 8.86 14.14
CA HIS A 39 -3.50 8.01 15.33
C HIS A 39 -4.40 6.78 15.18
N LYS A 40 -4.72 6.37 13.95
CA LYS A 40 -5.59 5.21 13.71
C LYS A 40 -4.78 4.04 13.19
N THR A 41 -5.33 2.86 13.41
CA THR A 41 -4.83 1.63 12.77
C THR A 41 -5.56 1.50 11.44
N VAL A 42 -4.79 1.38 10.37
CA VAL A 42 -5.31 1.43 9.01
C VAL A 42 -5.02 0.12 8.29
N LEU A 43 -6.00 -0.37 7.55
CA LEU A 43 -5.83 -1.50 6.65
C LEU A 43 -5.97 -0.97 5.22
N GLU A 44 -4.90 -1.12 4.43
CA GLU A 44 -4.92 -0.73 3.04
C GLU A 44 -4.93 -1.96 2.16
N LEU A 45 -5.90 -2.05 1.26
CA LEU A 45 -6.01 -3.15 0.31
C LEU A 45 -5.45 -2.69 -1.03
N ALA A 46 -4.82 -3.63 -1.76
CA ALA A 46 -4.25 -3.33 -3.06
C ALA A 46 -3.24 -2.18 -2.98
N ALA A 47 -2.35 -2.26 -1.98
CA ALA A 47 -1.42 -1.16 -1.69
C ALA A 47 -0.35 -0.95 -2.77
N GLY A 48 -0.15 -1.93 -3.65
CA GLY A 48 0.88 -1.84 -4.67
C GLY A 48 2.26 -1.80 -4.05
N THR A 49 3.09 -0.86 -4.49
CA THR A 49 4.44 -0.70 -3.95
C THR A 49 4.46 0.12 -2.67
N GLY A 50 3.28 0.46 -2.14
CA GLY A 50 3.19 1.13 -0.86
C GLY A 50 3.43 2.62 -0.90
N LEU A 51 3.29 3.23 -2.07
CA LEU A 51 3.57 4.65 -2.22
C LEU A 51 2.71 5.50 -1.29
N ILE A 52 1.42 5.23 -1.24
CA ILE A 52 0.50 5.98 -0.38
C ILE A 52 0.81 5.71 1.09
N ALA A 53 0.91 4.43 1.46
CA ALA A 53 1.15 4.05 2.85
C ALA A 53 2.42 4.69 3.39
N LYS A 54 3.47 4.69 2.60
CA LYS A 54 4.75 5.24 3.01
C LYS A 54 4.68 6.74 3.27
N HIS A 55 3.81 7.43 2.55
CA HIS A 55 3.67 8.88 2.72
C HIS A 55 2.80 9.27 3.90
N ILE A 56 1.90 8.40 4.35
CA ILE A 56 0.97 8.76 5.41
C ILE A 56 1.27 8.05 6.73
N VAL A 57 2.26 7.15 6.76
CA VAL A 57 2.49 6.31 7.93
C VAL A 57 2.81 7.11 9.19
N ASN A 58 3.46 8.26 9.04
CA ASN A 58 3.81 9.05 10.21
C ASN A 58 2.59 9.59 10.94
N ALA A 59 1.48 9.77 10.25
CA ALA A 59 0.25 10.26 10.87
C ALA A 59 -0.52 9.15 11.54
N ALA A 60 -0.45 7.93 11.03
CA ALA A 60 -1.22 6.80 11.56
C ALA A 60 -0.55 6.18 12.78
N ALA A 61 -1.33 5.45 13.56
CA ALA A 61 -0.77 4.65 14.64
C ALA A 61 -0.10 3.39 14.08
N HIS A 62 -0.71 2.78 13.07
CA HIS A 62 -0.19 1.58 12.44
C HIS A 62 -0.88 1.39 11.11
N ILE A 63 -0.14 0.88 10.11
CA ILE A 63 -0.72 0.56 8.81
C ILE A 63 -0.36 -0.86 8.43
N GLU A 64 -1.40 -1.64 8.13
CA GLU A 64 -1.26 -2.95 7.47
C GLU A 64 -1.58 -2.74 6.00
N ALA A 65 -0.57 -2.84 5.16
CA ALA A 65 -0.73 -2.63 3.73
C ALA A 65 -0.60 -3.96 3.01
N THR A 66 -1.60 -4.33 2.24
CA THR A 66 -1.66 -5.64 1.61
C THR A 66 -1.83 -5.52 0.11
N ASP A 67 -1.33 -6.53 -0.60
CA ASP A 67 -1.53 -6.63 -2.03
C ASP A 67 -1.46 -8.10 -2.42
N ALA A 68 -2.16 -8.46 -3.48
CA ALA A 68 -2.14 -9.83 -3.97
C ALA A 68 -0.85 -10.15 -4.71
N SER A 69 -0.14 -9.16 -5.18
CA SER A 69 1.07 -9.33 -5.97
C SER A 69 2.29 -9.42 -5.07
N ALA A 70 2.97 -10.56 -5.11
CA ALA A 70 4.21 -10.75 -4.36
C ALA A 70 5.29 -9.76 -4.80
N GLU A 71 5.32 -9.44 -6.10
CA GLU A 71 6.29 -8.48 -6.62
C GLU A 71 6.05 -7.08 -6.07
N MET A 72 4.80 -6.67 -6.01
CA MET A 72 4.45 -5.37 -5.45
C MET A 72 4.86 -5.28 -3.98
N VAL A 73 4.58 -6.35 -3.22
CA VAL A 73 4.92 -6.37 -1.80
C VAL A 73 6.42 -6.37 -1.60
N ALA A 74 7.16 -7.12 -2.41
CA ALA A 74 8.62 -7.14 -2.33
C ALA A 74 9.19 -5.76 -2.61
N GLU A 75 8.66 -5.08 -3.60
CA GLU A 75 9.09 -3.72 -3.92
C GLU A 75 8.78 -2.78 -2.76
N ALA A 76 7.60 -2.92 -2.18
CA ALA A 76 7.19 -2.08 -1.06
C ALA A 76 8.09 -2.26 0.16
N LYS A 77 8.47 -3.49 0.46
CA LYS A 77 9.32 -3.78 1.61
C LYS A 77 10.74 -3.28 1.44
N ARG A 78 11.19 -3.14 0.22
CA ARG A 78 12.60 -2.87 -0.07
C ARG A 78 13.11 -1.61 0.64
N ASP A 79 12.31 -0.57 0.67
CA ASP A 79 12.73 0.70 1.28
C ASP A 79 11.80 1.15 2.40
N ASN A 80 11.13 0.19 3.06
CA ASN A 80 10.30 0.52 4.21
C ASN A 80 11.17 0.61 5.46
N HIS A 81 11.16 1.77 6.08
CA HIS A 81 11.96 2.02 7.29
C HIS A 81 11.10 2.31 8.51
N SER A 82 9.79 2.13 8.42
CA SER A 82 8.89 2.43 9.52
C SER A 82 8.40 1.18 10.21
N ALA A 83 8.56 1.12 11.54
CA ALA A 83 8.03 0.00 12.33
C ALA A 83 6.50 -0.01 12.38
N LYS A 84 5.87 1.12 12.06
CA LYS A 84 4.41 1.23 12.07
C LYS A 84 3.77 0.74 10.79
N LEU A 85 4.57 0.45 9.76
CA LEU A 85 4.08 0.07 8.44
C LEU A 85 4.50 -1.37 8.15
N HIS A 86 3.52 -2.22 7.91
CA HIS A 86 3.75 -3.63 7.65
C HIS A 86 3.11 -4.01 6.32
N PHE A 87 3.88 -4.65 5.45
CA PHE A 87 3.41 -5.10 4.15
C PHE A 87 3.27 -6.62 4.13
N SER A 88 2.19 -7.12 3.53
CA SER A 88 2.02 -8.56 3.38
C SER A 88 1.28 -8.89 2.09
N VAL A 89 1.54 -10.10 1.59
CA VAL A 89 0.85 -10.60 0.40
C VAL A 89 -0.45 -11.23 0.88
N GLN A 90 -1.58 -10.66 0.47
CA GLN A 90 -2.89 -11.15 0.86
C GLN A 90 -3.84 -11.06 -0.30
N ASP A 91 -4.66 -12.09 -0.45
CA ASP A 91 -5.77 -12.07 -1.41
C ASP A 91 -6.92 -11.33 -0.75
N MET A 92 -7.42 -10.30 -1.40
CA MET A 92 -8.46 -9.46 -0.82
C MET A 92 -9.74 -10.25 -0.50
N PHE A 93 -9.92 -11.41 -1.14
CA PHE A 93 -11.08 -12.27 -0.88
C PHE A 93 -10.79 -13.33 0.17
N ARG A 94 -9.58 -13.35 0.71
CA ARG A 94 -9.15 -14.36 1.68
C ARG A 94 -8.34 -13.74 2.81
N LEU A 95 -8.69 -12.53 3.18
CA LEU A 95 -7.97 -11.84 4.23
C LEU A 95 -8.14 -12.57 5.57
N PRO A 96 -7.08 -12.66 6.36
CA PRO A 96 -7.15 -13.33 7.66
C PRO A 96 -7.87 -12.50 8.71
N TYR A 97 -8.23 -11.27 8.39
CA TYR A 97 -8.87 -10.38 9.34
C TYR A 97 -10.35 -10.73 9.46
N ALA A 98 -10.88 -10.48 10.64
CA ALA A 98 -12.30 -10.71 10.85
C ALA A 98 -13.11 -9.83 9.90
N ASN A 99 -14.32 -10.28 9.60
CA ASN A 99 -15.13 -9.62 8.60
C ASN A 99 -15.54 -8.19 8.99
N GLN A 100 -15.43 -7.84 10.23
CA GLN A 100 -15.76 -6.49 10.67
C GLN A 100 -14.59 -5.53 10.49
N SER A 101 -13.50 -6.04 10.04
CA SER A 101 -12.32 -5.21 9.84
C SER A 101 -12.47 -4.28 8.67
#